data_fa078779ed826a04dca1b5bb244ddcee
#
_entry.id   fa078779ed826a04dca1b5bb244ddcee
#
_cell.length_a   1.000
_cell.length_b   1.000
_cell.length_c   1.000
_cell.angle_alpha   90.00
_cell.angle_beta   90.00
_cell.angle_gamma   90.00
#
_symmetry.space_group_name_H-M   'P 1'
#
loop_
_entity.id
_entity.type
_entity.pdbx_description
1 polymer ?
#
loop_
_entity_poly.entity_id
_entity_poly.type
_entity_poly.pdbx_seq_one_letter_code
_entity_poly.pdbx_strand_id
1 'polypeptide(L)'
;MKSLLSAILIFFIQSAIFSQTGNVSNEAYVLGDFKQEAILTAYSNPGESRIYYLRKEVLEKFLELIQAYQRENPEEKQRPFLVSAFRSFKDQKRIWEEKYSGKRKMRETVKGKTSREIVALILEFSSAPGTSRHHWGTDIDLNALENSYFQKGGKGEKFYNWMFKNAKRFGFCQPYTPKTSRGNKGYNEEKWHWSYAPISNKLQDDWVRLFKEGKIQFKEKFSGGEFLQDLAFEYVTSVNSECRSIR
;
A
#
# COMPACT_ATOMS: atom_id res chain seq x y z
N MET A 1 -17.17 71.75 -4.53
CA MET A 1 -16.62 70.57 -5.21
C MET A 1 -16.52 69.48 -4.15
N LYS A 2 -17.47 68.51 -4.15
CA LYS A 2 -17.49 67.38 -3.20
C LYS A 2 -17.14 66.11 -4.00
N SER A 3 -16.01 65.54 -3.69
CA SER A 3 -15.53 64.29 -4.27
C SER A 3 -16.22 63.08 -3.58
N LEU A 4 -17.00 62.33 -4.33
CA LEU A 4 -17.54 61.02 -3.89
C LEU A 4 -16.46 59.98 -4.07
N LEU A 5 -15.98 59.39 -3.00
CA LEU A 5 -15.24 58.16 -3.02
C LEU A 5 -16.24 56.98 -2.99
N SER A 6 -16.33 56.26 -4.11
CA SER A 6 -17.07 55.01 -4.19
C SER A 6 -16.21 53.90 -3.63
N ALA A 7 -16.59 53.36 -2.49
CA ALA A 7 -15.99 52.12 -1.91
C ALA A 7 -16.59 50.92 -2.62
N ILE A 8 -15.77 50.23 -3.42
CA ILE A 8 -16.12 48.91 -4.00
C ILE A 8 -15.95 47.84 -2.95
N LEU A 9 -17.06 47.32 -2.44
CA LEU A 9 -17.11 46.21 -1.51
C LEU A 9 -16.94 44.90 -2.30
N ILE A 10 -15.73 44.33 -2.29
CA ILE A 10 -15.47 43.02 -2.90
C ILE A 10 -15.94 41.97 -1.92
N PHE A 11 -17.09 41.36 -2.20
CA PHE A 11 -17.55 40.14 -1.51
C PHE A 11 -16.70 38.96 -1.96
N PHE A 12 -15.78 38.51 -1.11
CA PHE A 12 -15.17 37.19 -1.23
C PHE A 12 -16.24 36.15 -0.89
N ILE A 13 -16.86 35.54 -1.90
CA ILE A 13 -17.62 34.32 -1.74
C ILE A 13 -16.59 33.21 -1.54
N GLN A 14 -16.31 32.87 -0.29
CA GLN A 14 -15.64 31.63 0.05
C GLN A 14 -16.61 30.49 -0.27
N SER A 15 -16.46 29.92 -1.46
CA SER A 15 -17.06 28.64 -1.82
C SER A 15 -16.45 27.59 -0.91
N ALA A 16 -17.13 27.26 0.19
CA ALA A 16 -16.85 26.06 0.96
C ALA A 16 -17.15 24.87 0.04
N ILE A 17 -16.12 24.32 -0.58
CA ILE A 17 -16.19 23.03 -1.24
C ILE A 17 -16.34 22.03 -0.10
N PHE A 18 -17.58 21.75 0.31
CA PHE A 18 -17.91 20.56 1.06
C PHE A 18 -17.59 19.37 0.16
N SER A 19 -16.38 18.83 0.30
CA SER A 19 -16.06 17.50 -0.17
C SER A 19 -17.06 16.55 0.49
N GLN A 20 -18.00 16.02 -0.30
CA GLN A 20 -18.80 14.87 0.10
C GLN A 20 -17.85 13.66 0.18
N THR A 21 -17.07 13.58 1.24
CA THR A 21 -16.48 12.32 1.70
C THR A 21 -17.65 11.50 2.21
N GLY A 22 -18.16 10.61 1.35
CA GLY A 22 -19.16 9.63 1.78
C GLY A 22 -18.66 9.00 3.09
N ASN A 23 -19.53 8.88 4.08
CA ASN A 23 -19.21 8.38 5.42
C ASN A 23 -18.79 6.90 5.32
N VAL A 24 -17.52 6.66 4.99
CA VAL A 24 -16.94 5.31 5.00
C VAL A 24 -16.63 4.97 6.44
N SER A 25 -17.18 3.86 6.95
CA SER A 25 -16.88 3.41 8.30
C SER A 25 -15.37 3.10 8.44
N ASN A 26 -14.82 3.28 9.65
CA ASN A 26 -13.42 2.96 9.92
C ASN A 26 -13.09 1.49 9.57
N GLU A 27 -14.03 0.57 9.77
CA GLU A 27 -13.88 -0.83 9.40
C GLU A 27 -13.76 -1.00 7.87
N ALA A 28 -14.73 -0.51 7.10
CA ALA A 28 -14.69 -0.56 5.64
C ALA A 28 -13.41 0.06 5.10
N TYR A 29 -12.96 1.14 5.74
CA TYR A 29 -11.74 1.85 5.35
C TYR A 29 -10.48 0.99 5.50
N VAL A 30 -10.24 0.39 6.68
CA VAL A 30 -9.03 -0.43 6.92
C VAL A 30 -9.06 -1.76 6.17
N LEU A 31 -10.25 -2.23 5.79
CA LEU A 31 -10.43 -3.42 4.97
C LEU A 31 -10.34 -3.16 3.46
N GLY A 32 -10.30 -1.90 3.02
CA GLY A 32 -10.30 -1.55 1.59
C GLY A 32 -11.66 -1.77 0.91
N ASP A 33 -12.74 -1.76 1.69
CA ASP A 33 -14.11 -1.95 1.20
C ASP A 33 -14.83 -0.60 1.01
N PHE A 34 -14.32 0.19 0.08
CA PHE A 34 -14.86 1.49 -0.30
C PHE A 34 -14.63 1.80 -1.77
N LYS A 35 -15.37 2.78 -2.30
CA LYS A 35 -15.13 3.29 -3.66
C LYS A 35 -13.89 4.17 -3.67
N GLN A 36 -12.86 3.74 -4.36
CA GLN A 36 -11.54 4.39 -4.37
C GLN A 36 -11.59 5.83 -4.85
N GLU A 37 -12.44 6.15 -5.83
CA GLU A 37 -12.56 7.49 -6.41
C GLU A 37 -13.10 8.53 -5.40
N ALA A 38 -13.75 8.08 -4.34
CA ALA A 38 -14.29 8.97 -3.30
C ALA A 38 -13.21 9.48 -2.32
N ILE A 39 -12.08 8.77 -2.21
CA ILE A 39 -11.07 9.02 -1.15
C ILE A 39 -9.66 9.17 -1.73
N LEU A 40 -9.37 8.50 -2.85
CA LEU A 40 -8.03 8.38 -3.40
C LEU A 40 -7.89 9.21 -4.69
N THR A 41 -6.66 9.60 -4.97
CA THR A 41 -6.28 10.34 -6.18
C THR A 41 -5.79 9.36 -7.25
N ALA A 42 -6.30 9.51 -8.46
CA ALA A 42 -5.88 8.74 -9.62
C ALA A 42 -4.49 9.20 -10.13
N TYR A 43 -3.68 8.24 -10.55
CA TYR A 43 -2.38 8.46 -11.16
C TYR A 43 -2.12 7.39 -12.23
N SER A 44 -1.45 7.76 -13.32
CA SER A 44 -0.92 6.83 -14.31
C SER A 44 0.57 7.06 -14.50
N ASN A 45 1.33 5.99 -14.67
CA ASN A 45 2.73 6.12 -15.09
C ASN A 45 2.79 6.81 -16.47
N PRO A 46 3.79 7.63 -16.75
CA PRO A 46 3.95 8.23 -18.06
C PRO A 46 3.95 7.17 -19.17
N GLY A 47 3.07 7.37 -20.17
CA GLY A 47 2.93 6.46 -21.32
C GLY A 47 2.07 5.20 -21.06
N GLU A 48 1.50 5.03 -19.87
CA GLU A 48 0.59 3.92 -19.54
C GLU A 48 -0.86 4.39 -19.45
N SER A 49 -1.79 3.53 -19.88
CA SER A 49 -3.24 3.74 -19.71
C SER A 49 -3.77 3.25 -18.37
N ARG A 50 -2.98 2.46 -17.64
CA ARG A 50 -3.37 1.90 -16.34
C ARG A 50 -3.46 3.00 -15.29
N ILE A 51 -4.58 3.01 -14.55
CA ILE A 51 -4.82 3.94 -13.45
C ILE A 51 -4.50 3.25 -12.13
N TYR A 52 -3.72 3.92 -11.30
CA TYR A 52 -3.43 3.57 -9.91
C TYR A 52 -4.10 4.59 -9.00
N TYR A 53 -4.47 4.17 -7.80
CA TYR A 53 -5.09 5.05 -6.82
C TYR A 53 -4.23 5.11 -5.55
N LEU A 54 -4.00 6.32 -5.06
CA LEU A 54 -3.21 6.60 -3.86
C LEU A 54 -3.89 7.69 -3.05
N ARG A 55 -3.61 7.79 -1.76
CA ARG A 55 -3.92 9.03 -1.03
C ARG A 55 -3.17 10.20 -1.65
N LYS A 56 -3.78 11.37 -1.67
CA LYS A 56 -3.22 12.59 -2.27
C LYS A 56 -1.81 12.86 -1.75
N GLU A 57 -1.63 12.90 -0.44
CA GLU A 57 -0.33 13.12 0.20
C GLU A 57 0.71 12.05 -0.18
N VAL A 58 0.31 10.78 -0.25
CA VAL A 58 1.19 9.69 -0.66
C VAL A 58 1.67 9.87 -2.09
N LEU A 59 0.77 10.27 -2.99
CA LEU A 59 1.12 10.57 -4.39
C LEU A 59 2.09 11.75 -4.49
N GLU A 60 1.84 12.84 -3.76
CA GLU A 60 2.72 14.00 -3.73
C GLU A 60 4.12 13.61 -3.28
N LYS A 61 4.24 12.86 -2.18
CA LYS A 61 5.53 12.39 -1.66
C LYS A 61 6.21 11.36 -2.55
N PHE A 62 5.46 10.50 -3.20
CA PHE A 62 6.00 9.61 -4.22
C PHE A 62 6.59 10.38 -5.41
N LEU A 63 5.92 11.41 -5.90
CA LEU A 63 6.43 12.24 -7.00
C LEU A 63 7.69 13.03 -6.61
N GLU A 64 7.73 13.58 -5.39
CA GLU A 64 8.92 14.22 -4.83
C GLU A 64 10.12 13.25 -4.76
N LEU A 65 9.87 12.02 -4.29
CA LEU A 65 10.86 10.95 -4.21
C LEU A 65 11.43 10.60 -5.58
N ILE A 66 10.57 10.38 -6.58
CA ILE A 66 11.00 10.07 -7.96
C ILE A 66 11.83 11.21 -8.56
N GLN A 67 11.40 12.45 -8.36
CA GLN A 67 12.15 13.62 -8.83
C GLN A 67 13.53 13.71 -8.16
N ALA A 68 13.63 13.43 -6.86
CA ALA A 68 14.90 13.42 -6.14
C ALA A 68 15.83 12.30 -6.68
N TYR A 69 15.29 11.09 -6.87
CA TYR A 69 16.05 10.00 -7.48
C TYR A 69 16.62 10.38 -8.84
N GLN A 70 15.82 10.97 -9.72
CA GLN A 70 16.23 11.37 -11.06
C GLN A 70 17.30 12.48 -11.06
N ARG A 71 17.17 13.46 -10.13
CA ARG A 71 18.20 14.52 -9.99
C ARG A 71 19.53 13.98 -9.47
N GLU A 72 19.48 13.02 -8.54
CA GLU A 72 20.67 12.43 -7.92
C GLU A 72 21.31 11.32 -8.80
N ASN A 73 20.59 10.85 -9.84
CA ASN A 73 21.05 9.80 -10.76
C ASN A 73 20.72 10.16 -12.22
N PRO A 74 21.28 11.23 -12.76
CA PRO A 74 20.92 11.76 -14.10
C PRO A 74 21.23 10.81 -15.25
N GLU A 75 22.14 9.87 -15.04
CA GLU A 75 22.50 8.82 -16.03
C GLU A 75 21.44 7.71 -16.13
N GLU A 76 20.53 7.58 -15.13
CA GLU A 76 19.45 6.60 -15.14
C GLU A 76 18.33 7.05 -16.09
N LYS A 77 18.26 6.42 -17.27
CA LYS A 77 17.25 6.72 -18.28
C LYS A 77 15.85 6.22 -17.89
N GLN A 78 15.78 5.14 -17.12
CA GLN A 78 14.50 4.56 -16.70
C GLN A 78 14.00 5.26 -15.44
N ARG A 79 12.85 5.92 -15.57
CA ARG A 79 12.12 6.45 -14.42
C ARG A 79 11.50 5.30 -13.63
N PRO A 80 11.63 5.26 -12.30
CA PRO A 80 10.89 4.32 -11.47
C PRO A 80 9.37 4.51 -11.67
N PHE A 81 8.64 3.41 -11.67
CA PHE A 81 7.21 3.39 -11.99
C PHE A 81 6.43 2.48 -11.03
N LEU A 82 5.14 2.79 -10.86
CA LEU A 82 4.21 1.97 -10.08
C LEU A 82 3.89 0.67 -10.82
N VAL A 83 3.94 -0.43 -10.10
CA VAL A 83 3.44 -1.75 -10.53
C VAL A 83 2.12 -2.06 -9.83
N SER A 84 1.99 -1.62 -8.57
CA SER A 84 0.76 -1.75 -7.79
C SER A 84 0.66 -0.59 -6.79
N ALA A 85 -0.57 -0.22 -6.44
CA ALA A 85 -0.90 0.77 -5.43
C ALA A 85 -2.14 0.30 -4.65
N PHE A 86 -3.18 1.12 -4.48
CA PHE A 86 -4.41 0.70 -3.81
C PHE A 86 -4.97 -0.58 -4.45
N ARG A 87 -5.41 -1.48 -3.59
CA ARG A 87 -6.19 -2.67 -3.94
C ARG A 87 -7.41 -2.75 -3.03
N SER A 88 -8.61 -2.81 -3.62
CA SER A 88 -9.83 -3.02 -2.86
C SER A 88 -9.86 -4.41 -2.19
N PHE A 89 -10.73 -4.58 -1.20
CA PHE A 89 -11.01 -5.91 -0.63
C PHE A 89 -11.37 -6.91 -1.72
N LYS A 90 -12.23 -6.51 -2.66
CA LYS A 90 -12.68 -7.34 -3.78
C LYS A 90 -11.52 -7.77 -4.69
N ASP A 91 -10.60 -6.86 -5.02
CA ASP A 91 -9.45 -7.18 -5.87
C ASP A 91 -8.47 -8.11 -5.16
N GLN A 92 -8.22 -7.88 -3.87
CA GLN A 92 -7.37 -8.77 -3.07
C GLN A 92 -8.01 -10.14 -2.92
N LYS A 93 -9.35 -10.21 -2.74
CA LYS A 93 -10.08 -11.48 -2.71
C LYS A 93 -9.95 -12.24 -4.03
N ARG A 94 -10.08 -11.56 -5.16
CA ARG A 94 -9.87 -12.20 -6.48
C ARG A 94 -8.47 -12.79 -6.62
N ILE A 95 -7.42 -12.04 -6.23
CA ILE A 95 -6.03 -12.52 -6.26
C ILE A 95 -5.87 -13.74 -5.34
N TRP A 96 -6.46 -13.70 -4.15
CA TRP A 96 -6.43 -14.77 -3.17
C TRP A 96 -7.07 -16.05 -3.71
N GLU A 97 -8.30 -15.96 -4.22
CA GLU A 97 -9.06 -17.10 -4.76
C GLU A 97 -8.38 -17.72 -6.01
N GLU A 98 -7.81 -16.89 -6.88
CA GLU A 98 -7.02 -17.37 -8.01
C GLU A 98 -5.77 -18.16 -7.55
N LYS A 99 -5.11 -17.75 -6.48
CA LYS A 99 -3.98 -18.47 -5.88
C LYS A 99 -4.45 -19.73 -5.16
N TYR A 100 -5.50 -19.64 -4.37
CA TYR A 100 -6.05 -20.74 -3.60
C TYR A 100 -6.52 -21.90 -4.50
N SER A 101 -7.13 -21.58 -5.62
CA SER A 101 -7.56 -22.56 -6.63
C SER A 101 -6.45 -23.04 -7.59
N GLY A 102 -5.24 -22.50 -7.48
CA GLY A 102 -4.12 -22.82 -8.39
C GLY A 102 -4.20 -22.17 -9.77
N LYS A 103 -5.19 -21.30 -10.03
CA LYS A 103 -5.32 -20.55 -11.30
C LYS A 103 -4.21 -19.52 -11.48
N ARG A 104 -3.69 -18.95 -10.39
CA ARG A 104 -2.55 -18.03 -10.41
C ARG A 104 -1.28 -18.75 -9.98
N LYS A 105 -0.24 -18.65 -10.80
CA LYS A 105 1.06 -19.25 -10.51
C LYS A 105 1.64 -18.73 -9.17
N MET A 106 2.13 -19.65 -8.38
CA MET A 106 2.94 -19.43 -7.17
C MET A 106 4.26 -20.18 -7.27
N ARG A 107 5.10 -20.12 -6.24
CA ARG A 107 6.37 -20.88 -6.19
C ARG A 107 6.13 -22.37 -6.25
N GLU A 108 5.08 -22.84 -5.56
CA GLU A 108 4.68 -24.24 -5.53
C GLU A 108 3.24 -24.42 -6.02
N THR A 109 2.92 -25.63 -6.47
CA THR A 109 1.55 -26.03 -6.80
C THR A 109 0.72 -26.24 -5.54
N VAL A 110 -0.58 -25.95 -5.65
CA VAL A 110 -1.56 -26.24 -4.59
C VAL A 110 -2.07 -27.69 -4.65
N LYS A 111 -1.76 -28.44 -5.72
CA LYS A 111 -2.23 -29.80 -5.92
C LYS A 111 -1.75 -30.71 -4.77
N GLY A 112 -2.69 -31.38 -4.13
CA GLY A 112 -2.42 -32.33 -3.03
C GLY A 112 -2.16 -31.67 -1.66
N LYS A 113 -2.22 -30.33 -1.57
CA LYS A 113 -2.07 -29.60 -0.31
C LYS A 113 -3.42 -29.47 0.41
N THR A 114 -3.38 -29.48 1.73
CA THR A 114 -4.52 -29.13 2.60
C THR A 114 -4.82 -27.62 2.52
N SER A 115 -6.02 -27.21 2.90
CA SER A 115 -6.39 -25.78 2.97
C SER A 115 -5.42 -24.93 3.80
N ARG A 116 -4.96 -25.45 4.94
CA ARG A 116 -3.98 -24.77 5.80
C ARG A 116 -2.63 -24.58 5.10
N GLU A 117 -2.14 -25.58 4.39
CA GLU A 117 -0.88 -25.51 3.63
C GLU A 117 -1.00 -24.53 2.46
N ILE A 118 -2.15 -24.47 1.78
CA ILE A 118 -2.41 -23.50 0.72
C ILE A 118 -2.41 -22.07 1.28
N VAL A 119 -3.09 -21.85 2.40
CA VAL A 119 -3.08 -20.54 3.09
C VAL A 119 -1.65 -20.13 3.47
N ALA A 120 -0.86 -21.03 4.06
CA ALA A 120 0.52 -20.74 4.42
C ALA A 120 1.39 -20.38 3.20
N LEU A 121 1.24 -21.12 2.10
CA LEU A 121 1.94 -20.87 0.83
C LEU A 121 1.57 -19.50 0.23
N ILE A 122 0.30 -19.12 0.27
CA ILE A 122 -0.14 -17.81 -0.24
C ILE A 122 0.44 -16.69 0.61
N LEU A 123 0.43 -16.85 1.94
CA LEU A 123 0.92 -15.86 2.90
C LEU A 123 2.45 -15.63 2.84
N GLU A 124 3.21 -16.40 2.08
CA GLU A 124 4.63 -16.08 1.87
C GLU A 124 4.84 -14.69 1.25
N PHE A 125 4.00 -14.32 0.26
CA PHE A 125 4.13 -13.09 -0.53
C PHE A 125 2.78 -12.42 -0.85
N SER A 126 1.69 -12.82 -0.22
CA SER A 126 0.38 -12.22 -0.51
C SER A 126 -0.45 -12.10 0.73
N SER A 127 -0.93 -10.90 0.97
CA SER A 127 -1.87 -10.64 2.05
C SER A 127 -3.22 -11.29 1.78
N ALA A 128 -3.88 -11.74 2.85
CA ALA A 128 -5.28 -12.11 2.77
C ALA A 128 -6.17 -10.86 2.59
N PRO A 129 -7.38 -11.01 2.00
CA PRO A 129 -8.34 -9.92 1.92
C PRO A 129 -8.62 -9.33 3.31
N GLY A 130 -8.55 -8.02 3.44
CA GLY A 130 -8.71 -7.30 4.71
C GLY A 130 -7.45 -7.20 5.59
N THR A 131 -6.31 -7.78 5.15
CA THR A 131 -5.03 -7.67 5.88
C THR A 131 -3.95 -6.94 5.07
N SER A 132 -4.25 -6.56 3.83
CA SER A 132 -3.29 -5.92 2.93
C SER A 132 -3.11 -4.44 3.27
N ARG A 133 -1.85 -4.00 3.36
CA ARG A 133 -1.53 -2.58 3.50
C ARG A 133 -1.91 -1.76 2.26
N HIS A 134 -1.98 -2.40 1.09
CA HIS A 134 -2.52 -1.76 -0.12
C HIS A 134 -3.98 -1.32 -0.01
N HIS A 135 -4.76 -1.86 0.93
CA HIS A 135 -6.12 -1.40 1.22
C HIS A 135 -6.17 0.04 1.71
N TRP A 136 -5.07 0.55 2.24
CA TRP A 136 -4.99 1.86 2.88
C TRP A 136 -4.66 3.00 1.90
N GLY A 137 -4.26 2.66 0.66
CA GLY A 137 -3.82 3.64 -0.33
C GLY A 137 -2.50 4.32 0.04
N THR A 138 -1.72 3.71 0.93
CA THR A 138 -0.44 4.21 1.46
C THR A 138 0.76 3.43 0.96
N ASP A 139 0.52 2.27 0.37
CA ASP A 139 1.58 1.32 0.00
C ASP A 139 1.67 1.18 -1.52
N ILE A 140 2.90 1.13 -2.00
CA ILE A 140 3.26 1.08 -3.42
C ILE A 140 4.24 -0.05 -3.70
N ASP A 141 4.05 -0.71 -4.85
CA ASP A 141 5.02 -1.63 -5.42
C ASP A 141 5.68 -0.96 -6.62
N LEU A 142 7.02 -0.99 -6.69
CA LEU A 142 7.82 -0.27 -7.68
C LEU A 142 8.60 -1.22 -8.59
N ASN A 143 8.63 -0.93 -9.87
CA ASN A 143 9.44 -1.50 -10.95
C ASN A 143 9.22 -2.99 -11.24
N ALA A 144 9.26 -3.88 -10.24
CA ALA A 144 9.11 -5.33 -10.39
C ALA A 144 8.52 -5.95 -9.12
N LEU A 145 8.01 -7.20 -9.20
CA LEU A 145 7.44 -7.93 -8.06
C LEU A 145 8.29 -9.16 -7.70
N GLU A 146 9.63 -9.02 -7.84
CA GLU A 146 10.57 -10.09 -7.51
C GLU A 146 11.88 -9.52 -6.97
N ASN A 147 12.43 -10.14 -5.92
CA ASN A 147 13.63 -9.66 -5.26
C ASN A 147 14.89 -9.73 -6.15
N SER A 148 14.95 -10.68 -7.09
CA SER A 148 16.07 -10.85 -8.03
C SER A 148 16.32 -9.58 -8.85
N TYR A 149 15.27 -8.84 -9.20
CA TYR A 149 15.39 -7.56 -9.91
C TYR A 149 16.23 -6.52 -9.12
N PHE A 150 16.13 -6.55 -7.79
CA PHE A 150 16.72 -5.55 -6.87
C PHE A 150 17.99 -6.03 -6.17
N GLN A 151 18.42 -7.26 -6.41
CA GLN A 151 19.65 -7.83 -5.83
C GLN A 151 20.90 -7.36 -6.60
N LYS A 152 22.07 -7.66 -6.05
CA LYS A 152 23.36 -7.40 -6.69
C LYS A 152 23.40 -7.97 -8.11
N GLY A 153 23.73 -7.13 -9.08
CA GLY A 153 23.70 -7.44 -10.51
C GLY A 153 22.33 -7.38 -11.18
N GLY A 154 21.24 -7.17 -10.42
CA GLY A 154 19.90 -6.97 -10.95
C GLY A 154 19.69 -5.55 -11.50
N LYS A 155 18.76 -5.40 -12.48
CA LYS A 155 18.49 -4.10 -13.14
C LYS A 155 18.04 -3.00 -12.17
N GLY A 156 17.41 -3.36 -11.05
CA GLY A 156 16.93 -2.44 -10.03
C GLY A 156 17.87 -2.26 -8.83
N GLU A 157 19.08 -2.85 -8.83
CA GLU A 157 20.02 -2.78 -7.70
C GLU A 157 20.30 -1.33 -7.28
N LYS A 158 20.65 -0.48 -8.23
CA LYS A 158 20.99 0.93 -7.97
C LYS A 158 19.80 1.69 -7.38
N PHE A 159 18.61 1.52 -7.97
CA PHE A 159 17.39 2.13 -7.46
C PHE A 159 17.08 1.65 -6.04
N TYR A 160 17.15 0.36 -5.78
CA TYR A 160 16.89 -0.19 -4.45
C TYR A 160 17.87 0.34 -3.39
N ASN A 161 19.15 0.38 -3.72
CA ASN A 161 20.18 0.90 -2.83
C ASN A 161 19.98 2.39 -2.52
N TRP A 162 19.51 3.17 -3.50
CA TRP A 162 19.15 4.57 -3.29
C TRP A 162 17.89 4.69 -2.40
N MET A 163 16.84 3.91 -2.69
CA MET A 163 15.62 3.86 -1.90
C MET A 163 15.92 3.51 -0.44
N PHE A 164 16.71 2.48 -0.20
CA PHE A 164 17.06 2.03 1.15
C PHE A 164 17.70 3.15 1.99
N LYS A 165 18.49 4.02 1.36
CA LYS A 165 19.18 5.15 2.02
C LYS A 165 18.27 6.38 2.16
N ASN A 166 17.38 6.63 1.20
CA ASN A 166 16.75 7.93 1.02
C ASN A 166 15.23 7.96 1.18
N ALA A 167 14.52 6.84 1.05
CA ALA A 167 13.07 6.79 1.06
C ALA A 167 12.46 7.43 2.33
N LYS A 168 13.13 7.27 3.47
CA LYS A 168 12.72 7.86 4.75
C LYS A 168 12.61 9.39 4.71
N ARG A 169 13.41 10.08 3.89
CA ARG A 169 13.34 11.54 3.70
C ARG A 169 11.97 12.00 3.17
N PHE A 170 11.27 11.08 2.50
CA PHE A 170 9.95 11.29 1.89
C PHE A 170 8.84 10.57 2.64
N GLY A 171 9.10 10.05 3.83
CA GLY A 171 8.13 9.33 4.65
C GLY A 171 7.94 7.85 4.27
N PHE A 172 8.69 7.33 3.29
CA PHE A 172 8.59 5.92 2.89
C PHE A 172 9.57 5.02 3.63
N CYS A 173 9.13 3.78 3.89
CA CYS A 173 9.95 2.70 4.42
C CYS A 173 9.62 1.38 3.74
N GLN A 174 10.53 0.41 3.80
CA GLN A 174 10.27 -0.97 3.39
C GLN A 174 9.67 -1.75 4.57
N PRO A 175 8.36 -2.08 4.58
CA PRO A 175 7.75 -2.79 5.69
C PRO A 175 8.19 -4.24 5.79
N TYR A 176 8.45 -4.89 4.66
CA TYR A 176 8.81 -6.30 4.57
C TYR A 176 10.29 -6.48 4.23
N THR A 177 11.15 -6.20 5.22
CA THR A 177 12.59 -6.53 5.23
C THR A 177 12.78 -8.04 5.43
N PRO A 178 14.01 -8.60 5.38
CA PRO A 178 14.23 -10.01 5.73
C PRO A 178 13.56 -10.42 7.04
N LYS A 179 12.91 -11.60 7.07
CA LYS A 179 12.21 -12.10 8.28
C LYS A 179 13.10 -12.12 9.51
N THR A 180 14.39 -12.41 9.33
CA THR A 180 15.38 -12.44 10.43
C THR A 180 15.46 -11.11 11.20
N SER A 181 15.28 -9.98 10.52
CA SER A 181 15.22 -8.66 11.16
C SER A 181 13.86 -8.33 11.80
N ARG A 182 12.85 -9.21 11.63
CA ARG A 182 11.48 -9.05 12.14
C ARG A 182 11.05 -10.22 13.03
N GLY A 183 11.99 -10.89 13.69
CA GLY A 183 11.72 -12.03 14.59
C GLY A 183 11.19 -13.26 13.86
N ASN A 184 11.54 -13.47 12.60
CA ASN A 184 11.11 -14.57 11.71
C ASN A 184 9.59 -14.62 11.46
N LYS A 185 8.89 -13.48 11.55
CA LYS A 185 7.43 -13.39 11.44
C LYS A 185 6.96 -12.66 10.18
N GLY A 186 5.68 -12.89 9.84
CA GLY A 186 4.99 -12.21 8.74
C GLY A 186 5.44 -12.63 7.35
N TYR A 187 5.29 -11.74 6.36
CA TYR A 187 5.62 -11.98 4.95
C TYR A 187 7.13 -12.16 4.71
N ASN A 188 7.50 -12.79 3.63
CA ASN A 188 8.89 -12.80 3.16
C ASN A 188 9.35 -11.38 2.78
N GLU A 189 10.65 -11.19 2.54
CA GLU A 189 11.18 -9.91 2.08
C GLU A 189 10.57 -9.52 0.74
N GLU A 190 10.16 -8.25 0.62
CA GLU A 190 9.65 -7.64 -0.60
C GLU A 190 10.39 -6.33 -0.86
N LYS A 191 11.43 -6.38 -1.70
CA LYS A 191 12.27 -5.20 -2.03
C LYS A 191 11.54 -4.16 -2.88
N TRP A 192 10.46 -4.54 -3.52
CA TRP A 192 9.60 -3.66 -4.33
C TRP A 192 8.59 -2.87 -3.53
N HIS A 193 8.23 -3.33 -2.30
CA HIS A 193 7.12 -2.84 -1.52
C HIS A 193 7.55 -1.74 -0.55
N TRP A 194 6.96 -0.56 -0.71
CA TRP A 194 7.24 0.63 0.10
C TRP A 194 5.96 1.21 0.68
N SER A 195 6.01 1.59 1.95
CA SER A 195 4.87 2.11 2.71
C SER A 195 5.13 3.55 3.13
N TYR A 196 4.14 4.43 2.93
CA TYR A 196 4.16 5.77 3.46
C TYR A 196 3.75 5.75 4.94
N ALA A 197 4.76 5.77 5.81
CA ALA A 197 4.63 5.50 7.24
C ALA A 197 3.79 6.51 8.02
N PRO A 198 3.83 7.84 7.75
CA PRO A 198 3.04 8.81 8.52
C PRO A 198 1.55 8.50 8.58
N ILE A 199 0.99 7.96 7.51
CA ILE A 199 -0.43 7.57 7.45
C ILE A 199 -0.62 6.09 7.77
N SER A 200 0.21 5.19 7.20
CA SER A 200 0.01 3.76 7.35
C SER A 200 0.17 3.25 8.78
N ASN A 201 0.98 3.92 9.61
CA ASN A 201 1.11 3.59 11.03
C ASN A 201 -0.22 3.76 11.78
N LYS A 202 -0.91 4.87 11.55
CA LYS A 202 -2.22 5.15 12.15
C LYS A 202 -3.28 4.13 11.71
N LEU A 203 -3.30 3.79 10.42
CA LEU A 203 -4.25 2.82 9.88
C LEU A 203 -3.95 1.40 10.37
N GLN A 204 -2.69 1.05 10.60
CA GLN A 204 -2.34 -0.20 11.25
C GLN A 204 -2.86 -0.24 12.70
N ASP A 205 -2.73 0.85 13.45
CA ASP A 205 -3.24 0.93 14.82
C ASP A 205 -4.78 0.83 14.85
N ASP A 206 -5.48 1.47 13.90
CA ASP A 206 -6.93 1.33 13.74
C ASP A 206 -7.33 -0.11 13.37
N TRP A 207 -6.60 -0.75 12.46
CA TRP A 207 -6.83 -2.16 12.12
C TRP A 207 -6.67 -3.06 13.36
N VAL A 208 -5.58 -2.88 14.10
CA VAL A 208 -5.30 -3.65 15.34
C VAL A 208 -6.40 -3.47 16.37
N ARG A 209 -6.87 -2.24 16.57
CA ARG A 209 -7.97 -1.94 17.48
C ARG A 209 -9.25 -2.66 17.06
N LEU A 210 -9.66 -2.52 15.80
CA LEU A 210 -10.88 -3.14 15.27
C LEU A 210 -10.81 -4.68 15.30
N PHE A 211 -9.64 -5.24 15.05
CA PHE A 211 -9.40 -6.68 15.14
C PHE A 211 -9.59 -7.19 16.58
N LYS A 212 -9.00 -6.49 17.57
CA LYS A 212 -9.14 -6.82 18.99
C LYS A 212 -10.59 -6.66 19.50
N GLU A 213 -11.33 -5.71 18.94
CA GLU A 213 -12.76 -5.51 19.21
C GLU A 213 -13.65 -6.58 18.53
N GLY A 214 -13.08 -7.55 17.80
CA GLY A 214 -13.83 -8.60 17.10
C GLY A 214 -14.61 -8.12 15.87
N LYS A 215 -14.38 -6.88 15.42
CA LYS A 215 -15.07 -6.31 14.25
C LYS A 215 -14.53 -6.83 12.93
N ILE A 216 -13.28 -7.29 12.88
CA ILE A 216 -12.67 -7.89 11.70
C ILE A 216 -12.75 -9.41 11.79
N GLN A 217 -13.49 -10.02 10.86
CA GLN A 217 -13.72 -11.46 10.79
C GLN A 217 -13.40 -11.95 9.37
N PHE A 218 -12.82 -13.15 9.24
CA PHE A 218 -12.39 -13.73 7.97
C PHE A 218 -13.15 -14.99 7.58
N LYS A 219 -13.70 -15.71 8.56
CA LYS A 219 -14.47 -16.94 8.34
C LYS A 219 -15.58 -16.71 7.31
N GLU A 220 -15.72 -17.61 6.36
CA GLU A 220 -16.74 -17.61 5.30
C GLU A 220 -16.66 -16.42 4.31
N LYS A 221 -15.68 -15.51 4.45
CA LYS A 221 -15.53 -14.39 3.51
C LYS A 221 -14.74 -14.77 2.26
N PHE A 222 -13.84 -15.75 2.37
CA PHE A 222 -13.03 -16.29 1.26
C PHE A 222 -12.44 -17.65 1.65
N SER A 223 -11.93 -18.39 0.66
CA SER A 223 -11.38 -19.74 0.85
C SER A 223 -10.22 -19.75 1.85
N GLY A 224 -10.28 -20.60 2.86
CA GLY A 224 -9.27 -20.69 3.93
C GLY A 224 -9.33 -19.54 4.96
N GLY A 225 -10.37 -18.70 4.92
CA GLY A 225 -10.54 -17.57 5.84
C GLY A 225 -10.62 -18.00 7.32
N GLU A 226 -11.06 -19.21 7.59
CA GLU A 226 -11.13 -19.80 8.94
C GLU A 226 -9.75 -19.90 9.63
N PHE A 227 -8.66 -20.02 8.86
CA PHE A 227 -7.29 -20.08 9.41
C PHE A 227 -6.70 -18.68 9.64
N LEU A 228 -7.33 -17.63 9.11
CA LEU A 228 -6.78 -16.27 9.18
C LEU A 228 -7.02 -15.58 10.52
N GLN A 229 -8.02 -16.00 11.30
CA GLN A 229 -8.32 -15.35 12.57
C GLN A 229 -7.13 -15.38 13.53
N ASP A 230 -6.38 -16.48 13.54
CA ASP A 230 -5.18 -16.65 14.39
C ASP A 230 -3.92 -16.02 13.78
N LEU A 231 -3.83 -15.96 12.46
CA LEU A 231 -2.63 -15.55 11.74
C LEU A 231 -2.61 -14.04 11.40
N ALA A 232 -3.77 -13.44 11.13
CA ALA A 232 -3.87 -12.10 10.59
C ALA A 232 -3.17 -11.03 11.43
N PHE A 233 -3.28 -11.12 12.76
CA PHE A 233 -2.63 -10.17 13.67
C PHE A 233 -1.12 -10.15 13.48
N GLU A 234 -0.49 -11.33 13.43
CA GLU A 234 0.95 -11.43 13.20
C GLU A 234 1.35 -10.82 11.86
N TYR A 235 0.64 -11.18 10.77
CA TYR A 235 0.99 -10.73 9.43
C TYR A 235 0.81 -9.22 9.24
N VAL A 236 -0.21 -8.60 9.85
CA VAL A 236 -0.43 -7.15 9.77
C VAL A 236 0.58 -6.37 10.62
N THR A 237 1.01 -6.94 11.77
CA THR A 237 1.87 -6.22 12.73
C THR A 237 3.36 -6.48 12.56
N SER A 238 3.76 -7.59 11.88
CA SER A 238 5.17 -7.96 11.68
C SER A 238 5.82 -7.15 10.55
N VAL A 239 5.96 -5.86 10.78
CA VAL A 239 6.62 -4.91 9.85
C VAL A 239 7.96 -4.45 10.43
N ASN A 240 8.84 -3.96 9.56
CA ASN A 240 10.10 -3.35 9.95
C ASN A 240 9.87 -2.24 11.00
N SER A 241 10.58 -2.31 12.12
CA SER A 241 10.46 -1.35 13.23
C SER A 241 10.80 0.08 12.82
N GLU A 242 11.68 0.29 11.83
CA GLU A 242 11.97 1.61 11.29
C GLU A 242 10.73 2.30 10.72
N CYS A 243 9.80 1.54 10.11
CA CYS A 243 8.53 2.09 9.63
C CYS A 243 7.73 2.71 10.78
N ARG A 244 7.75 2.10 11.96
CA ARG A 244 7.03 2.60 13.14
C ARG A 244 7.66 3.85 13.76
N SER A 245 8.90 4.18 13.43
CA SER A 245 9.62 5.35 13.94
C SER A 245 9.40 6.61 13.09
N ILE A 246 8.85 6.50 11.88
CA ILE A 246 8.56 7.64 10.99
C ILE A 246 7.19 8.21 11.37
N ARG A 247 7.14 9.52 11.60
CA ARG A 247 5.93 10.27 11.97
C ARG A 247 5.56 11.29 10.91
#